data_9d12955ba59ffb9dceb8edf41beb3999
#
_entry.id   9d12955ba59ffb9dceb8edf41beb3999
#
_cell.length_a   1.000
_cell.length_b   1.000
_cell.length_c   1.000
_cell.angle_alpha   90.00
_cell.angle_beta   90.00
_cell.angle_gamma   90.00
#
_symmetry.space_group_name_H-M   'P 1'
#
loop_
_entity.id
_entity.type
_entity.pdbx_description
1 polymer ?
#
loop_
_entity_poly.entity_id
_entity_poly.type
_entity_poly.pdbx_seq_one_letter_code
_entity_poly.pdbx_strand_id
1 'polypeptide(L)'
;MLLGSTCIVYILLTGIHCTSGFVHTWGYHHGVMPKRWGVLYSTCEGKHQSPIDIRKRDVVYDQNLQLFNLNDLDRIDDVMAKLENNGHSVVVHLSDKRLRVTGGSLPGAYNVSQFHFHWGSVNSQGSEHKINGRHSSMEMHLVMHSDKFKSVKEAMNTTNGLAVLGFFIDVGDYNDEFESIIRNLRNIQHKNDSVIIKALSLTDLFPQTTYYYRYSGSLTTPPCYESVIWTVFVNHIYISQYQLDQFHSLGKNHFKGSEDLINNYRNPQPLNGRRVTTNVRLLYGES
;
A
#
# COMPACT_ATOMS: atom_id res chain seq x y z
N MET A 1 -24.28 -3.84 20.31
CA MET A 1 -23.80 -5.21 19.97
C MET A 1 -22.53 -5.46 20.75
N LEU A 2 -22.53 -6.48 21.60
CA LEU A 2 -21.55 -6.71 22.67
C LEU A 2 -20.18 -7.06 22.10
N LEU A 3 -19.17 -6.27 22.48
CA LEU A 3 -17.75 -6.61 22.30
C LEU A 3 -17.46 -7.85 23.17
N GLY A 4 -17.13 -8.97 22.53
CA GLY A 4 -16.70 -10.18 23.21
C GLY A 4 -15.36 -9.98 23.90
N SER A 5 -15.36 -9.58 25.16
CA SER A 5 -14.21 -9.64 26.05
C SER A 5 -14.04 -11.09 26.48
N THR A 6 -13.02 -11.77 25.97
CA THR A 6 -12.59 -13.08 26.51
C THR A 6 -11.94 -12.84 27.87
N CYS A 7 -12.66 -13.15 28.94
CA CYS A 7 -12.15 -13.08 30.31
C CYS A 7 -11.39 -14.36 30.63
N ILE A 8 -10.07 -14.29 30.83
CA ILE A 8 -9.28 -15.42 31.39
C ILE A 8 -9.34 -15.30 32.90
N VAL A 9 -10.03 -16.24 33.57
CA VAL A 9 -10.20 -16.28 35.00
C VAL A 9 -9.08 -17.11 35.62
N TYR A 10 -8.20 -16.49 36.38
CA TYR A 10 -7.28 -17.18 37.29
C TYR A 10 -7.88 -17.16 38.71
N ILE A 11 -8.18 -18.36 39.25
CA ILE A 11 -8.61 -18.52 40.64
C ILE A 11 -7.37 -18.67 41.50
N LEU A 12 -6.95 -17.59 42.14
CA LEU A 12 -6.05 -17.65 43.30
C LEU A 12 -6.87 -17.34 44.53
N LEU A 13 -6.58 -18.01 45.65
CA LEU A 13 -7.34 -18.08 46.93
C LEU A 13 -7.64 -16.74 47.65
N THR A 14 -7.45 -15.57 47.00
CA THR A 14 -7.64 -14.24 47.60
C THR A 14 -8.31 -13.21 46.67
N GLY A 15 -9.15 -13.62 45.77
CA GLY A 15 -9.93 -12.65 44.95
C GLY A 15 -9.94 -12.96 43.46
N ILE A 16 -11.08 -12.68 42.85
CA ILE A 16 -11.24 -12.79 41.36
C ILE A 16 -10.70 -11.49 40.77
N HIS A 17 -9.51 -11.53 40.17
CA HIS A 17 -9.02 -10.46 39.32
C HIS A 17 -9.36 -10.78 37.86
N CYS A 18 -10.32 -10.03 37.30
CA CYS A 18 -10.60 -10.05 35.88
C CYS A 18 -9.64 -9.07 35.20
N THR A 19 -8.58 -9.56 34.56
CA THR A 19 -7.76 -8.74 33.67
C THR A 19 -8.42 -8.73 32.32
N SER A 20 -9.00 -7.60 31.92
CA SER A 20 -9.38 -7.39 30.50
C SER A 20 -8.10 -7.42 29.67
N GLY A 21 -7.86 -8.52 29.00
CA GLY A 21 -6.76 -8.61 28.05
C GLY A 21 -7.04 -7.65 26.89
N PHE A 22 -6.36 -6.51 26.86
CA PHE A 22 -6.35 -5.67 25.68
C PHE A 22 -5.73 -6.48 24.55
N VAL A 23 -6.51 -6.81 23.53
CA VAL A 23 -5.99 -7.30 22.27
C VAL A 23 -5.22 -6.14 21.66
N HIS A 24 -3.89 -6.17 21.76
CA HIS A 24 -3.03 -5.19 21.13
C HIS A 24 -3.08 -5.40 19.63
N THR A 25 -3.90 -4.61 18.93
CA THR A 25 -3.91 -4.52 17.47
C THR A 25 -2.90 -3.47 17.01
N TRP A 26 -2.30 -3.68 15.83
CA TRP A 26 -1.47 -2.66 15.21
C TRP A 26 -2.36 -1.58 14.56
N GLY A 27 -1.83 -0.38 14.42
CA GLY A 27 -2.50 0.74 13.76
C GLY A 27 -1.52 1.86 13.45
N TYR A 28 -2.02 2.93 12.84
CA TYR A 28 -1.23 4.12 12.55
C TYR A 28 -1.32 5.16 13.68
N HIS A 29 -2.48 5.26 14.35
CA HIS A 29 -2.76 6.25 15.41
C HIS A 29 -3.10 5.60 16.74
N HIS A 30 -3.76 4.45 16.73
CA HIS A 30 -4.20 3.71 17.90
C HIS A 30 -3.63 2.30 17.92
N GLY A 31 -3.66 1.68 19.09
CA GLY A 31 -3.00 0.40 19.29
C GLY A 31 -1.47 0.55 19.29
N VAL A 32 -0.79 -0.39 18.65
CA VAL A 32 0.67 -0.33 18.52
C VAL A 32 1.03 0.37 17.21
N MET A 33 1.54 1.60 17.33
CA MET A 33 1.90 2.48 16.21
C MET A 33 3.15 2.01 15.45
N PRO A 34 3.42 2.52 14.22
CA PRO A 34 4.49 2.04 13.33
C PRO A 34 5.87 1.91 13.98
N LYS A 35 6.26 2.85 14.83
CA LYS A 35 7.56 2.80 15.55
C LYS A 35 7.70 1.63 16.53
N ARG A 36 6.60 0.99 16.89
CA ARG A 36 6.54 -0.09 17.89
C ARG A 36 5.98 -1.39 17.32
N TRP A 37 5.75 -1.48 16.01
CA TRP A 37 5.24 -2.72 15.39
C TRP A 37 6.13 -3.92 15.69
N GLY A 38 7.45 -3.72 15.80
CA GLY A 38 8.41 -4.77 16.18
C GLY A 38 8.11 -5.45 17.51
N VAL A 39 7.41 -4.77 18.44
CA VAL A 39 6.98 -5.37 19.71
C VAL A 39 5.98 -6.51 19.51
N LEU A 40 5.09 -6.39 18.49
CA LEU A 40 4.11 -7.44 18.14
C LEU A 40 4.60 -8.34 17.02
N TYR A 41 5.39 -7.80 16.10
CA TYR A 41 5.86 -8.46 14.90
C TYR A 41 7.36 -8.20 14.76
N SER A 42 8.19 -9.11 15.27
CA SER A 42 9.66 -8.99 15.24
C SER A 42 10.22 -8.81 13.82
N THR A 43 9.51 -9.31 12.82
CA THR A 43 9.82 -9.13 11.39
C THR A 43 9.78 -7.68 10.93
N CYS A 44 9.08 -6.78 11.68
CA CYS A 44 9.09 -5.34 11.39
C CYS A 44 10.39 -4.62 11.84
N GLU A 45 11.30 -5.31 12.52
CA GLU A 45 12.64 -4.83 12.92
C GLU A 45 13.75 -5.33 11.98
N GLY A 46 13.39 -5.93 10.85
CA GLY A 46 14.33 -6.40 9.84
C GLY A 46 15.17 -5.29 9.22
N LYS A 47 16.16 -5.68 8.43
CA LYS A 47 17.10 -4.73 7.83
C LYS A 47 16.75 -4.31 6.40
N HIS A 48 15.77 -4.96 5.78
CA HIS A 48 15.31 -4.67 4.41
C HIS A 48 13.89 -4.12 4.41
N GLN A 49 13.58 -3.29 5.39
CA GLN A 49 12.24 -2.74 5.59
C GLN A 49 11.86 -1.67 4.56
N SER A 50 10.55 -1.53 4.31
CA SER A 50 9.91 -0.53 3.45
C SER A 50 8.92 0.33 4.25
N PRO A 51 8.59 1.56 3.76
CA PRO A 51 9.12 2.24 2.58
C PRO A 51 10.54 2.76 2.77
N ILE A 52 11.10 3.46 1.76
CA ILE A 52 12.42 4.13 1.83
C ILE A 52 12.36 5.56 1.28
N ASP A 53 13.36 6.37 1.61
CA ASP A 53 13.63 7.64 0.93
C ASP A 53 14.58 7.38 -0.25
N ILE A 54 14.06 7.52 -1.48
CA ILE A 54 14.82 7.34 -2.72
C ILE A 54 15.60 8.63 -2.98
N ARG A 55 16.89 8.60 -2.73
CA ARG A 55 17.79 9.73 -3.00
C ARG A 55 18.32 9.61 -4.42
N LYS A 56 17.84 10.44 -5.34
CA LYS A 56 18.21 10.37 -6.77
C LYS A 56 19.73 10.30 -7.00
N ARG A 57 20.53 11.02 -6.20
CA ARG A 57 22.00 11.02 -6.29
C ARG A 57 22.66 9.67 -5.99
N ASP A 58 21.97 8.80 -5.22
CA ASP A 58 22.50 7.51 -4.76
C ASP A 58 21.91 6.34 -5.59
N VAL A 59 21.03 6.64 -6.56
CA VAL A 59 20.41 5.65 -7.44
C VAL A 59 21.39 5.22 -8.53
N VAL A 60 21.45 3.93 -8.80
CA VAL A 60 22.37 3.35 -9.78
C VAL A 60 21.61 2.95 -11.05
N TYR A 61 22.07 3.43 -12.20
CA TYR A 61 21.54 2.97 -13.48
C TYR A 61 21.82 1.48 -13.69
N ASP A 62 20.80 0.71 -14.08
CA ASP A 62 20.91 -0.69 -14.45
C ASP A 62 20.29 -0.91 -15.84
N GLN A 63 21.14 -1.13 -16.82
CA GLN A 63 20.72 -1.36 -18.22
C GLN A 63 19.92 -2.65 -18.43
N ASN A 64 19.92 -3.56 -17.44
CA ASN A 64 19.20 -4.82 -17.52
C ASN A 64 17.73 -4.68 -17.07
N LEU A 65 17.36 -3.56 -16.48
CA LEU A 65 15.99 -3.30 -16.08
C LEU A 65 15.12 -3.05 -17.32
N GLN A 66 14.24 -4.00 -17.60
CA GLN A 66 13.35 -4.00 -18.76
C GLN A 66 12.03 -3.28 -18.48
N LEU A 67 11.31 -2.93 -19.55
CA LEU A 67 9.94 -2.42 -19.40
C LEU A 67 9.00 -3.53 -18.93
N PHE A 68 7.94 -3.11 -18.25
CA PHE A 68 6.84 -4.00 -17.88
C PHE A 68 5.96 -4.33 -19.08
N ASN A 69 5.42 -5.54 -19.08
CA ASN A 69 4.28 -5.92 -19.89
C ASN A 69 3.02 -5.88 -19.01
N LEU A 70 2.17 -4.90 -19.23
CA LEU A 70 0.94 -4.62 -18.50
C LEU A 70 -0.32 -4.91 -19.33
N ASN A 71 -0.19 -5.54 -20.51
CA ASN A 71 -1.30 -5.75 -21.46
C ASN A 71 -2.49 -6.50 -20.86
N ASP A 72 -2.24 -7.39 -19.90
CA ASP A 72 -3.32 -8.13 -19.22
C ASP A 72 -4.12 -7.27 -18.25
N LEU A 73 -3.67 -6.03 -17.96
CA LEU A 73 -4.34 -5.09 -17.04
C LEU A 73 -5.35 -4.17 -17.75
N ASP A 74 -5.36 -4.15 -19.09
CA ASP A 74 -6.23 -3.32 -19.92
C ASP A 74 -7.63 -3.96 -20.16
N ARG A 75 -7.98 -4.96 -19.38
CA ARG A 75 -9.25 -5.70 -19.54
C ARG A 75 -10.33 -5.07 -18.66
N ILE A 76 -11.17 -4.24 -19.28
CA ILE A 76 -12.21 -3.46 -18.60
C ILE A 76 -13.50 -4.27 -18.39
N ASP A 77 -13.92 -5.06 -19.35
CA ASP A 77 -15.33 -5.43 -19.52
C ASP A 77 -15.83 -6.45 -18.46
N ASP A 78 -14.96 -7.20 -17.83
CA ASP A 78 -15.34 -8.33 -16.95
C ASP A 78 -14.76 -8.28 -15.53
N VAL A 79 -13.96 -7.25 -15.17
CA VAL A 79 -13.31 -7.22 -13.87
C VAL A 79 -14.29 -6.73 -12.81
N MET A 80 -14.74 -7.65 -11.98
CA MET A 80 -15.46 -7.33 -10.75
C MET A 80 -14.42 -6.97 -9.68
N ALA A 81 -14.48 -5.75 -9.17
CA ALA A 81 -13.62 -5.28 -8.11
C ALA A 81 -14.43 -4.99 -6.86
N LYS A 82 -13.93 -5.42 -5.69
CA LYS A 82 -14.51 -5.11 -4.39
C LYS A 82 -13.72 -3.95 -3.77
N LEU A 83 -14.34 -2.79 -3.69
CA LEU A 83 -13.83 -1.65 -2.94
C LEU A 83 -14.18 -1.83 -1.46
N GLU A 84 -13.22 -1.69 -0.56
CA GLU A 84 -13.37 -1.93 0.87
C GLU A 84 -12.57 -0.93 1.71
N ASN A 85 -13.17 -0.46 2.79
CA ASN A 85 -12.46 0.19 3.89
C ASN A 85 -12.11 -0.88 4.93
N ASN A 86 -10.85 -1.32 4.98
CA ASN A 86 -10.41 -2.35 5.92
C ASN A 86 -10.04 -1.80 7.32
N GLY A 87 -10.23 -0.49 7.54
CA GLY A 87 -9.88 0.23 8.75
C GLY A 87 -8.41 0.69 8.82
N HIS A 88 -7.60 0.36 7.80
CA HIS A 88 -6.21 0.82 7.66
C HIS A 88 -5.98 1.50 6.31
N SER A 89 -6.79 1.18 5.32
CA SER A 89 -6.73 1.75 3.97
C SER A 89 -8.04 1.52 3.22
N VAL A 90 -8.18 2.20 2.09
CA VAL A 90 -9.11 1.86 1.02
C VAL A 90 -8.42 0.85 0.11
N VAL A 91 -9.01 -0.33 -0.02
CA VAL A 91 -8.46 -1.45 -0.79
C VAL A 91 -9.43 -1.83 -1.91
N VAL A 92 -8.91 -2.03 -3.10
CA VAL A 92 -9.65 -2.59 -4.24
C VAL A 92 -9.15 -4.01 -4.48
N HIS A 93 -9.96 -4.99 -4.10
CA HIS A 93 -9.67 -6.41 -4.31
C HIS A 93 -10.06 -6.81 -5.73
N LEU A 94 -9.16 -7.51 -6.40
CA LEU A 94 -9.31 -7.97 -7.77
C LEU A 94 -9.34 -9.50 -7.79
N SER A 95 -10.42 -10.08 -8.31
CA SER A 95 -10.64 -11.53 -8.28
C SER A 95 -10.31 -12.22 -9.61
N ASP A 96 -9.87 -11.46 -10.62
CA ASP A 96 -9.62 -11.98 -11.95
C ASP A 96 -8.20 -12.55 -12.07
N LYS A 97 -8.08 -13.85 -12.24
CA LYS A 97 -6.80 -14.55 -12.41
C LYS A 97 -6.09 -14.25 -13.74
N ARG A 98 -6.76 -13.58 -14.67
CA ARG A 98 -6.18 -13.15 -15.95
C ARG A 98 -5.30 -11.91 -15.78
N LEU A 99 -5.47 -11.16 -14.69
CA LEU A 99 -4.69 -9.96 -14.39
C LEU A 99 -3.27 -10.35 -13.98
N ARG A 100 -2.35 -10.25 -14.91
CA ARG A 100 -0.94 -10.65 -14.72
C ARG A 100 0.00 -9.57 -15.20
N VAL A 101 1.14 -9.48 -14.51
CA VAL A 101 2.25 -8.59 -14.86
C VAL A 101 3.48 -9.44 -15.14
N THR A 102 4.15 -9.12 -16.23
CA THR A 102 5.44 -9.71 -16.62
C THR A 102 6.41 -8.61 -17.05
N GLY A 103 7.64 -8.97 -17.39
CA GLY A 103 8.68 -7.98 -17.71
C GLY A 103 9.17 -7.24 -16.48
N GLY A 104 9.64 -6.01 -16.63
CA GLY A 104 10.20 -5.22 -15.55
C GLY A 104 11.35 -5.92 -14.82
N SER A 105 12.03 -6.88 -15.47
CA SER A 105 13.06 -7.76 -14.86
C SER A 105 12.55 -8.49 -13.62
N LEU A 106 11.26 -8.80 -13.54
CA LEU A 106 10.71 -9.70 -12.54
C LEU A 106 11.15 -11.15 -12.83
N PRO A 107 11.36 -12.00 -11.81
CA PRO A 107 11.82 -13.38 -11.99
C PRO A 107 10.76 -14.34 -12.57
N GLY A 108 9.63 -13.82 -13.04
CA GLY A 108 8.52 -14.59 -13.61
C GLY A 108 7.28 -13.73 -13.72
N ALA A 109 6.13 -14.38 -13.89
CA ALA A 109 4.84 -13.70 -13.90
C ALA A 109 4.30 -13.52 -12.47
N TYR A 110 3.60 -12.42 -12.26
CA TYR A 110 2.94 -12.09 -10.99
C TYR A 110 1.46 -11.84 -11.22
N ASN A 111 0.62 -12.48 -10.44
CA ASN A 111 -0.83 -12.31 -10.47
C ASN A 111 -1.22 -11.11 -9.62
N VAL A 112 -2.01 -10.22 -10.17
CA VAL A 112 -2.53 -9.05 -9.45
C VAL A 112 -3.58 -9.50 -8.45
N SER A 113 -3.50 -8.98 -7.22
CA SER A 113 -4.40 -9.35 -6.14
C SER A 113 -5.29 -8.21 -5.68
N GLN A 114 -4.69 -7.05 -5.50
CA GLN A 114 -5.38 -5.85 -5.02
C GLN A 114 -4.52 -4.62 -5.26
N PHE A 115 -5.13 -3.45 -5.18
CA PHE A 115 -4.41 -2.20 -4.95
C PHE A 115 -5.05 -1.42 -3.81
N HIS A 116 -4.26 -0.55 -3.16
CA HIS A 116 -4.69 0.24 -2.02
C HIS A 116 -3.96 1.56 -1.98
N PHE A 117 -4.41 2.45 -1.07
CA PHE A 117 -3.95 3.82 -1.01
C PHE A 117 -3.41 4.19 0.37
N HIS A 118 -2.41 5.07 0.36
CA HIS A 118 -1.89 5.77 1.53
C HIS A 118 -2.04 7.26 1.32
N TRP A 119 -2.50 7.98 2.34
CA TRP A 119 -2.70 9.44 2.27
C TRP A 119 -2.52 10.09 3.62
N GLY A 120 -2.32 11.41 3.60
CA GLY A 120 -2.11 12.24 4.78
C GLY A 120 -3.38 12.94 5.27
N SER A 121 -3.18 13.84 6.21
CA SER A 121 -4.18 14.85 6.61
C SER A 121 -3.96 16.19 5.88
N VAL A 122 -2.82 16.32 5.19
CA VAL A 122 -2.43 17.50 4.39
C VAL A 122 -1.80 17.04 3.07
N ASN A 123 -1.94 17.84 2.03
CA ASN A 123 -1.51 17.50 0.67
C ASN A 123 0.00 17.24 0.51
N SER A 124 0.82 17.80 1.37
CA SER A 124 2.28 17.69 1.27
C SER A 124 2.87 16.45 1.96
N GLN A 125 2.03 15.58 2.54
CA GLN A 125 2.53 14.44 3.32
C GLN A 125 1.49 13.31 3.37
N GLY A 126 1.60 12.37 2.46
CA GLY A 126 0.68 11.22 2.38
C GLY A 126 1.30 9.97 1.81
N SER A 127 2.35 10.10 0.97
CA SER A 127 3.05 8.95 0.42
C SER A 127 3.89 8.23 1.48
N GLU A 128 4.09 6.94 1.32
CA GLU A 128 4.99 6.12 2.13
C GLU A 128 6.45 6.30 1.71
N HIS A 129 6.73 6.14 0.40
CA HIS A 129 8.04 6.47 -0.15
C HIS A 129 8.26 7.98 -0.20
N LYS A 130 9.54 8.36 -0.23
CA LYS A 130 9.97 9.73 -0.49
C LYS A 130 10.92 9.76 -1.68
N ILE A 131 10.92 10.92 -2.35
CA ILE A 131 11.95 11.26 -3.32
C ILE A 131 12.73 12.47 -2.79
N ASN A 132 14.04 12.30 -2.55
CA ASN A 132 14.92 13.35 -2.00
C ASN A 132 14.34 14.01 -0.73
N GLY A 133 13.78 13.21 0.17
CA GLY A 133 13.19 13.66 1.44
C GLY A 133 11.78 14.23 1.35
N ARG A 134 11.16 14.29 0.16
CA ARG A 134 9.82 14.86 -0.04
C ARG A 134 8.77 13.76 -0.21
N HIS A 135 7.64 13.94 0.45
CA HIS A 135 6.43 13.14 0.21
C HIS A 135 5.62 13.69 -0.95
N SER A 136 4.79 12.84 -1.55
CA SER A 136 3.63 13.21 -2.36
C SER A 136 2.36 13.23 -1.50
N SER A 137 1.25 13.69 -2.08
CA SER A 137 -0.05 13.80 -1.39
C SER A 137 -0.62 12.45 -1.00
N MET A 138 -0.42 11.45 -1.87
CA MET A 138 -0.84 10.06 -1.67
C MET A 138 0.16 9.10 -2.34
N GLU A 139 -0.03 7.82 -2.07
CA GLU A 139 0.64 6.74 -2.81
C GLU A 139 -0.32 5.57 -3.01
N MET A 140 -0.32 5.00 -4.22
CA MET A 140 -1.06 3.80 -4.56
C MET A 140 -0.11 2.62 -4.73
N HIS A 141 -0.46 1.47 -4.15
CA HIS A 141 0.29 0.23 -4.25
C HIS A 141 -0.52 -0.84 -4.98
N LEU A 142 -0.06 -1.32 -6.13
CA LEU A 142 -0.58 -2.52 -6.79
C LEU A 142 0.19 -3.74 -6.28
N VAL A 143 -0.49 -4.59 -5.52
CA VAL A 143 0.09 -5.76 -4.88
C VAL A 143 -0.14 -7.02 -5.71
N MET A 144 0.94 -7.74 -5.97
CA MET A 144 0.96 -8.93 -6.80
C MET A 144 1.73 -10.05 -6.09
N HIS A 145 1.35 -11.29 -6.37
CA HIS A 145 2.07 -12.47 -5.90
C HIS A 145 2.60 -13.29 -7.08
N SER A 146 3.75 -13.91 -6.91
CA SER A 146 4.33 -14.80 -7.91
C SER A 146 3.32 -15.91 -8.27
N ASP A 147 3.23 -16.24 -9.56
CA ASP A 147 2.34 -17.28 -10.09
C ASP A 147 2.66 -18.71 -9.59
N LYS A 148 3.77 -18.86 -8.87
CA LYS A 148 4.13 -20.09 -8.14
C LYS A 148 3.25 -20.33 -6.92
N PHE A 149 2.51 -19.32 -6.45
CA PHE A 149 1.65 -19.38 -5.27
C PHE A 149 0.20 -19.10 -5.66
N LYS A 150 -0.73 -19.61 -4.86
CA LYS A 150 -2.17 -19.43 -5.11
C LYS A 150 -2.73 -18.12 -4.57
N SER A 151 -1.98 -17.44 -3.69
CA SER A 151 -2.43 -16.23 -3.01
C SER A 151 -1.28 -15.42 -2.42
N VAL A 152 -1.54 -14.15 -2.12
CA VAL A 152 -0.63 -13.29 -1.34
C VAL A 152 -0.24 -13.94 -0.02
N LYS A 153 -1.19 -14.59 0.67
CA LYS A 153 -0.95 -15.25 1.97
C LYS A 153 0.09 -16.35 1.89
N GLU A 154 0.08 -17.15 0.82
CA GLU A 154 1.09 -18.20 0.62
C GLU A 154 2.46 -17.62 0.22
N ALA A 155 2.46 -16.54 -0.57
CA ALA A 155 3.68 -15.95 -1.12
C ALA A 155 4.41 -15.03 -0.13
N MET A 156 3.68 -14.38 0.79
CA MET A 156 4.13 -13.18 1.50
C MET A 156 5.32 -13.38 2.44
N ASN A 157 5.65 -14.62 2.82
CA ASN A 157 6.84 -14.92 3.64
C ASN A 157 7.97 -15.62 2.83
N THR A 158 7.90 -15.54 1.51
CA THR A 158 8.91 -16.13 0.62
C THR A 158 9.65 -15.02 -0.11
N THR A 159 10.97 -15.09 -0.16
CA THR A 159 11.80 -14.11 -0.91
C THR A 159 11.32 -13.99 -2.35
N ASN A 160 11.07 -12.76 -2.80
CA ASN A 160 10.50 -12.46 -4.11
C ASN A 160 9.11 -13.11 -4.34
N GLY A 161 8.43 -13.52 -3.29
CA GLY A 161 7.06 -14.04 -3.39
C GLY A 161 6.05 -12.97 -3.79
N LEU A 162 6.35 -11.72 -3.45
CA LEU A 162 5.53 -10.56 -3.79
C LEU A 162 6.28 -9.58 -4.69
N ALA A 163 5.54 -8.90 -5.54
CA ALA A 163 5.98 -7.69 -6.23
C ALA A 163 4.94 -6.59 -6.00
N VAL A 164 5.40 -5.36 -5.79
CA VAL A 164 4.52 -4.20 -5.60
C VAL A 164 4.96 -3.10 -6.55
N LEU A 165 3.98 -2.54 -7.28
CA LEU A 165 4.15 -1.32 -8.07
C LEU A 165 3.61 -0.15 -7.26
N GLY A 166 4.47 0.82 -6.95
CA GLY A 166 4.15 2.04 -6.23
C GLY A 166 4.02 3.22 -7.18
N PHE A 167 2.97 4.00 -7.01
CA PHE A 167 2.68 5.18 -7.79
C PHE A 167 2.41 6.36 -6.86
N PHE A 168 3.19 7.42 -7.00
CA PHE A 168 2.90 8.68 -6.32
C PHE A 168 1.65 9.33 -6.91
N ILE A 169 0.86 9.95 -6.06
CA ILE A 169 -0.32 10.71 -6.45
C ILE A 169 -0.21 12.12 -5.87
N ASP A 170 -0.35 13.13 -6.73
CA ASP A 170 -0.33 14.54 -6.34
C ASP A 170 -1.59 15.28 -6.82
N VAL A 171 -1.80 16.47 -6.25
CA VAL A 171 -2.93 17.31 -6.64
C VAL A 171 -2.65 17.96 -7.98
N GLY A 172 -3.62 17.85 -8.90
CA GLY A 172 -3.62 18.41 -10.23
C GLY A 172 -5.03 18.57 -10.77
N ASP A 173 -5.21 18.25 -12.05
CA ASP A 173 -6.52 18.29 -12.69
C ASP A 173 -7.41 17.13 -12.23
N TYR A 174 -8.73 17.27 -12.49
CA TYR A 174 -9.68 16.20 -12.23
C TYR A 174 -9.35 14.97 -13.08
N ASN A 175 -9.36 13.79 -12.46
CA ASN A 175 -9.04 12.52 -13.11
C ASN A 175 -10.30 11.64 -13.22
N ASP A 176 -10.85 11.57 -14.42
CA ASP A 176 -12.07 10.82 -14.72
C ASP A 176 -11.90 9.31 -14.44
N GLU A 177 -10.68 8.78 -14.59
CA GLU A 177 -10.40 7.35 -14.39
C GLU A 177 -10.56 6.93 -12.92
N PHE A 178 -10.38 7.88 -11.99
CA PHE A 178 -10.61 7.66 -10.56
C PHE A 178 -12.08 7.76 -10.14
N GLU A 179 -12.99 8.23 -11.03
CA GLU A 179 -14.37 8.54 -10.68
C GLU A 179 -15.12 7.32 -10.10
N SER A 180 -14.88 6.11 -10.63
CA SER A 180 -15.55 4.91 -10.13
C SER A 180 -15.15 4.57 -8.69
N ILE A 181 -13.95 4.93 -8.25
CA ILE A 181 -13.48 4.81 -6.87
C ILE A 181 -14.06 5.94 -6.03
N ILE A 182 -13.84 7.20 -6.46
CA ILE A 182 -14.19 8.42 -5.72
C ILE A 182 -15.66 8.45 -5.33
N ARG A 183 -16.58 8.25 -6.29
CA ARG A 183 -18.04 8.26 -6.02
C ARG A 183 -18.50 7.17 -5.07
N ASN A 184 -17.73 6.09 -4.93
CA ASN A 184 -18.05 4.97 -4.06
C ASN A 184 -17.43 5.07 -2.66
N LEU A 185 -16.51 6.02 -2.41
CA LEU A 185 -15.95 6.25 -1.06
C LEU A 185 -17.04 6.55 -0.03
N ARG A 186 -18.12 7.26 -0.43
CA ARG A 186 -19.27 7.52 0.43
C ARG A 186 -20.00 6.26 0.91
N ASN A 187 -19.85 5.14 0.21
CA ASN A 187 -20.50 3.86 0.53
C ASN A 187 -19.62 2.96 1.43
N ILE A 188 -18.38 3.40 1.75
CA ILE A 188 -17.42 2.64 2.55
C ILE A 188 -16.83 3.49 3.69
N GLN A 189 -17.67 4.28 4.31
CA GLN A 189 -17.25 5.23 5.35
C GLN A 189 -16.72 4.56 6.61
N HIS A 190 -17.13 3.32 6.90
CA HIS A 190 -16.75 2.61 8.11
C HIS A 190 -15.83 1.43 7.81
N LYS A 191 -15.05 1.06 8.80
CA LYS A 191 -14.25 -0.18 8.76
C LYS A 191 -15.15 -1.39 8.43
N ASN A 192 -14.71 -2.19 7.46
CA ASN A 192 -15.37 -3.36 6.88
C ASN A 192 -16.56 -3.06 5.95
N ASP A 193 -16.87 -1.77 5.71
CA ASP A 193 -17.80 -1.44 4.62
C ASP A 193 -17.15 -1.81 3.28
N SER A 194 -17.98 -2.31 2.36
CA SER A 194 -17.50 -2.66 1.03
C SER A 194 -18.61 -2.56 -0.01
N VAL A 195 -18.21 -2.30 -1.24
CA VAL A 195 -19.12 -2.21 -2.40
C VAL A 195 -18.44 -2.84 -3.62
N ILE A 196 -19.25 -3.45 -4.49
CA ILE A 196 -18.75 -3.93 -5.77
C ILE A 196 -18.76 -2.77 -6.77
N ILE A 197 -17.60 -2.52 -7.36
CA ILE A 197 -17.43 -1.56 -8.46
C ILE A 197 -17.20 -2.32 -9.76
N LYS A 198 -17.76 -1.82 -10.85
CA LYS A 198 -17.63 -2.39 -12.19
C LYS A 198 -16.80 -1.46 -13.07
N ALA A 199 -16.29 -2.01 -14.16
CA ALA A 199 -15.61 -1.27 -15.21
C ALA A 199 -14.44 -0.43 -14.64
N LEU A 200 -13.35 -1.12 -14.30
CA LEU A 200 -12.11 -0.50 -13.87
C LEU A 200 -10.98 -0.97 -14.79
N SER A 201 -10.50 -0.07 -15.66
CA SER A 201 -9.24 -0.28 -16.37
C SER A 201 -8.10 0.06 -15.41
N LEU A 202 -7.23 -0.90 -15.14
CA LEU A 202 -6.08 -0.64 -14.28
C LEU A 202 -5.03 0.20 -15.00
N THR A 203 -4.87 0.01 -16.32
CA THR A 203 -3.89 0.78 -17.12
C THR A 203 -4.26 2.25 -17.20
N ASP A 204 -5.54 2.59 -17.20
CA ASP A 204 -6.00 3.98 -17.26
C ASP A 204 -5.76 4.72 -15.93
N LEU A 205 -5.70 3.99 -14.81
CA LEU A 205 -5.33 4.56 -13.51
C LEU A 205 -3.84 4.92 -13.44
N PHE A 206 -2.99 4.32 -14.29
CA PHE A 206 -1.54 4.46 -14.17
C PHE A 206 -1.03 5.64 -15.00
N PRO A 207 0.04 6.31 -14.54
CA PRO A 207 0.76 7.26 -15.38
C PRO A 207 1.60 6.48 -16.40
N GLN A 208 2.35 7.19 -17.22
CA GLN A 208 3.33 6.54 -18.09
C GLN A 208 4.33 5.71 -17.27
N THR A 209 4.39 4.39 -17.50
CA THR A 209 5.14 3.41 -16.70
C THR A 209 6.52 3.06 -17.27
N THR A 210 7.14 3.99 -18.00
CA THR A 210 8.44 3.75 -18.66
C THR A 210 9.60 3.76 -17.68
N TYR A 211 9.62 4.70 -16.72
CA TYR A 211 10.74 4.94 -15.82
C TYR A 211 10.40 4.62 -14.38
N TYR A 212 11.30 3.89 -13.72
CA TYR A 212 11.05 3.46 -12.34
C TYR A 212 12.34 3.26 -11.54
N TYR A 213 12.16 3.24 -10.22
CA TYR A 213 13.14 2.79 -9.24
C TYR A 213 12.82 1.38 -8.80
N ARG A 214 13.87 0.57 -8.55
CA ARG A 214 13.77 -0.81 -8.12
C ARG A 214 14.62 -1.06 -6.88
N TYR A 215 14.05 -1.76 -5.88
CA TYR A 215 14.79 -2.25 -4.73
C TYR A 215 14.09 -3.46 -4.10
N SER A 216 14.84 -4.23 -3.27
CA SER A 216 14.27 -5.32 -2.47
C SER A 216 13.86 -4.78 -1.11
N GLY A 217 12.63 -5.06 -0.68
CA GLY A 217 12.07 -4.54 0.55
C GLY A 217 11.02 -5.45 1.18
N SER A 218 10.16 -4.83 1.97
CA SER A 218 9.15 -5.51 2.78
C SER A 218 7.73 -5.04 2.48
N LEU A 219 6.75 -5.74 3.06
CA LEU A 219 5.44 -5.16 3.30
C LEU A 219 5.61 -3.91 4.17
N THR A 220 4.83 -2.86 3.91
CA THR A 220 4.84 -1.61 4.69
C THR A 220 3.91 -1.65 5.90
N THR A 221 3.17 -2.76 6.05
CA THR A 221 2.30 -3.03 7.22
C THR A 221 2.70 -4.36 7.86
N PRO A 222 2.38 -4.58 9.13
CA PRO A 222 2.54 -5.89 9.76
C PRO A 222 1.92 -7.03 8.92
N PRO A 223 2.62 -8.15 8.75
CA PRO A 223 3.81 -8.58 9.48
C PRO A 223 5.15 -8.12 8.92
N CYS A 224 5.23 -7.15 8.00
CA CYS A 224 6.43 -6.51 7.46
C CYS A 224 7.45 -7.51 6.85
N TYR A 225 7.01 -8.61 6.27
CA TYR A 225 7.90 -9.61 5.67
C TYR A 225 8.75 -9.04 4.54
N GLU A 226 10.05 -9.34 4.56
CA GLU A 226 11.04 -8.85 3.59
C GLU A 226 11.04 -9.70 2.30
N SER A 227 9.90 -9.77 1.65
CA SER A 227 9.60 -10.64 0.51
C SER A 227 9.24 -9.89 -0.77
N VAL A 228 9.34 -8.55 -0.76
CA VAL A 228 8.77 -7.70 -1.81
C VAL A 228 9.83 -7.20 -2.77
N ILE A 229 9.61 -7.41 -4.07
CA ILE A 229 10.28 -6.69 -5.14
C ILE A 229 9.52 -5.37 -5.34
N TRP A 230 10.11 -4.26 -4.89
CA TRP A 230 9.54 -2.93 -5.05
C TRP A 230 9.91 -2.29 -6.37
N THR A 231 8.89 -1.76 -7.03
CA THR A 231 9.02 -0.87 -8.19
C THR A 231 8.26 0.42 -7.88
N VAL A 232 8.95 1.55 -7.86
CA VAL A 232 8.33 2.87 -7.65
C VAL A 232 8.49 3.67 -8.94
N PHE A 233 7.37 4.03 -9.57
CA PHE A 233 7.38 4.75 -10.83
C PHE A 233 7.75 6.22 -10.65
N VAL A 234 8.46 6.76 -11.64
CA VAL A 234 8.96 8.14 -11.63
C VAL A 234 7.83 9.13 -11.90
N ASN A 235 6.93 8.77 -12.83
CA ASN A 235 5.80 9.62 -13.19
C ASN A 235 4.69 9.50 -12.17
N HIS A 236 4.07 10.62 -11.84
CA HIS A 236 3.01 10.71 -10.85
C HIS A 236 1.64 10.58 -11.51
N ILE A 237 0.68 10.06 -10.76
CA ILE A 237 -0.76 10.19 -11.02
C ILE A 237 -1.18 11.56 -10.48
N TYR A 238 -2.10 12.21 -11.16
CA TYR A 238 -2.69 13.47 -10.70
C TYR A 238 -4.19 13.28 -10.48
N ILE A 239 -4.70 13.81 -9.38
CA ILE A 239 -6.13 13.88 -9.06
C ILE A 239 -6.46 15.29 -8.58
N SER A 240 -7.72 15.70 -8.70
CA SER A 240 -8.11 17.02 -8.21
C SER A 240 -8.13 17.08 -6.68
N GLN A 241 -8.06 18.30 -6.14
CA GLN A 241 -8.24 18.55 -4.70
C GLN A 241 -9.56 17.97 -4.19
N TYR A 242 -10.65 18.13 -4.96
CA TYR A 242 -11.95 17.54 -4.63
C TYR A 242 -11.87 16.02 -4.45
N GLN A 243 -11.15 15.33 -5.36
CA GLN A 243 -11.00 13.87 -5.28
C GLN A 243 -10.17 13.45 -4.07
N LEU A 244 -9.09 14.17 -3.76
CA LEU A 244 -8.29 13.93 -2.56
C LEU A 244 -9.10 14.16 -1.28
N ASP A 245 -9.95 15.19 -1.24
CA ASP A 245 -10.79 15.51 -0.09
C ASP A 245 -11.82 14.40 0.21
N GLN A 246 -12.21 13.58 -0.79
CA GLN A 246 -13.06 12.43 -0.55
C GLN A 246 -12.33 11.35 0.28
N PHE A 247 -11.03 11.14 0.07
CA PHE A 247 -10.22 10.28 0.94
C PHE A 247 -10.07 10.87 2.34
N HIS A 248 -9.83 12.19 2.46
CA HIS A 248 -9.75 12.87 3.75
C HIS A 248 -11.06 12.84 4.54
N SER A 249 -12.19 12.59 3.88
CA SER A 249 -13.49 12.52 4.54
C SER A 249 -13.81 11.16 5.17
N LEU A 250 -13.02 10.14 4.87
CA LEU A 250 -13.24 8.79 5.39
C LEU A 250 -13.00 8.75 6.90
N GLY A 251 -13.92 8.16 7.63
CA GLY A 251 -13.84 8.04 9.08
C GLY A 251 -14.30 9.27 9.87
N LYS A 252 -14.45 10.46 9.25
CA LYS A 252 -14.75 11.71 9.96
C LYS A 252 -16.16 11.82 10.57
N ASN A 253 -17.12 11.04 10.10
CA ASN A 253 -18.55 11.26 10.41
C ASN A 253 -19.13 10.24 11.39
N HIS A 254 -18.35 9.73 12.35
CA HIS A 254 -18.79 8.57 13.08
C HIS A 254 -18.82 8.77 14.57
N PHE A 255 -19.64 7.94 15.22
CA PHE A 255 -19.91 7.89 16.65
C PHE A 255 -18.66 8.23 17.49
N LYS A 256 -18.88 8.87 18.63
CA LYS A 256 -17.85 9.23 19.62
C LYS A 256 -16.89 8.05 19.83
N GLY A 257 -15.65 8.15 19.27
CA GLY A 257 -14.64 7.09 19.30
C GLY A 257 -14.29 6.42 17.98
N SER A 258 -14.88 6.82 16.83
CA SER A 258 -14.38 6.41 15.51
C SER A 258 -13.15 7.24 15.13
N GLU A 259 -12.21 6.59 14.49
CA GLU A 259 -10.94 7.17 14.06
C GLU A 259 -11.05 7.67 12.62
N ASP A 260 -10.48 8.85 12.36
CA ASP A 260 -10.30 9.31 10.99
C ASP A 260 -9.31 8.37 10.27
N LEU A 261 -9.66 7.93 9.08
CA LEU A 261 -8.75 7.15 8.24
C LEU A 261 -7.87 8.12 7.44
N ILE A 262 -6.86 8.68 8.11
CA ILE A 262 -5.86 9.61 7.54
C ILE A 262 -4.48 9.25 8.08
N ASN A 263 -3.43 9.79 7.47
CA ASN A 263 -2.02 9.53 7.85
C ASN A 263 -1.73 8.02 7.98
N ASN A 264 -2.29 7.23 7.07
CA ASN A 264 -2.18 5.79 7.05
C ASN A 264 -0.91 5.32 6.31
N TYR A 265 0.22 5.92 6.62
CA TYR A 265 1.53 5.61 6.04
C TYR A 265 2.57 5.31 7.12
N ARG A 266 3.51 4.44 6.79
CA ARG A 266 4.71 4.16 7.57
C ARG A 266 5.81 5.13 7.16
N ASN A 267 6.57 5.65 8.11
CA ASN A 267 7.75 6.47 7.79
C ASN A 267 8.84 5.66 7.07
N PRO A 268 9.67 6.31 6.23
CA PRO A 268 10.79 5.67 5.57
C PRO A 268 11.74 4.97 6.55
N GLN A 269 12.19 3.79 6.12
CA GLN A 269 13.08 2.91 6.86
C GLN A 269 14.53 3.04 6.35
N PRO A 270 15.53 2.76 7.16
CA PRO A 270 16.91 2.81 6.76
C PRO A 270 17.21 1.90 5.56
N LEU A 271 18.00 2.37 4.61
CA LEU A 271 18.37 1.60 3.42
C LEU A 271 19.29 0.41 3.76
N ASN A 272 20.11 0.52 4.83
CA ASN A 272 20.95 -0.54 5.35
C ASN A 272 21.87 -1.20 4.28
N GLY A 273 22.45 -0.38 3.40
CA GLY A 273 23.34 -0.84 2.34
C GLY A 273 22.62 -1.44 1.11
N ARG A 274 21.28 -1.49 1.09
CA ARG A 274 20.57 -1.89 -0.12
C ARG A 274 20.82 -0.90 -1.25
N ARG A 275 20.88 -1.42 -2.46
CA ARG A 275 21.00 -0.61 -3.66
C ARG A 275 19.60 -0.29 -4.21
N VAL A 276 19.38 0.96 -4.58
CA VAL A 276 18.26 1.37 -5.42
C VAL A 276 18.76 1.51 -6.85
N THR A 277 18.10 0.83 -7.79
CA THR A 277 18.45 0.89 -9.21
C THR A 277 17.35 1.57 -10.01
N THR A 278 17.66 2.02 -11.23
CA THR A 278 16.71 2.61 -12.17
C THR A 278 17.07 2.22 -13.61
N ASN A 279 16.05 2.15 -14.45
CA ASN A 279 16.19 1.92 -15.89
C ASN A 279 16.42 3.23 -16.70
N VAL A 280 16.47 4.37 -16.03
CA VAL A 280 16.74 5.67 -16.67
C VAL A 280 18.15 6.17 -16.34
N ARG A 281 18.86 6.66 -17.35
CA ARG A 281 20.10 7.40 -17.13
C ARG A 281 19.74 8.78 -16.60
N LEU A 282 19.89 8.97 -15.30
CA LEU A 282 19.78 10.29 -14.70
C LEU A 282 20.96 11.12 -15.20
N LEU A 283 20.72 12.07 -16.08
CA LEU A 283 21.74 13.05 -16.46
C LEU A 283 21.98 13.92 -15.20
N TYR A 284 23.21 13.90 -14.70
CA TYR A 284 23.63 14.76 -13.61
C TYR A 284 23.46 16.22 -14.04
N GLY A 285 22.45 16.92 -13.53
CA GLY A 285 22.23 18.34 -13.83
C GLY A 285 20.84 18.89 -13.51
N GLU A 286 19.85 18.08 -13.22
CA GLU A 286 18.53 18.58 -12.80
C GLU A 286 18.33 18.35 -11.29
N SER A 287 18.67 19.40 -10.53
CA SER A 287 18.48 19.54 -9.08
C SER A 287 17.06 19.99 -8.75
#